data_a0212e3dc1881f78993d8c81615e080d
#
_entry.id   a0212e3dc1881f78993d8c81615e080d
#
_cell.length_a   1.000
_cell.length_b   1.000
_cell.length_c   1.000
_cell.angle_alpha   90.00
_cell.angle_beta   90.00
_cell.angle_gamma   90.00
#
_symmetry.space_group_name_H-M   'P 1'
#
loop_
_entity.id
_entity.type
_entity.pdbx_description
1 polymer ?
#
loop_
_entity_poly.entity_id
_entity_poly.type
_entity_poly.pdbx_seq_one_letter_code
_entity_poly.pdbx_strand_id
1 'polypeptide(L)'
;MRSRHFSVVAFVLTSLLAWAAPASAEWSELVKEDEATYYFDKEAVMPVHVSRFAWVLTDLPKAEKTPTGENYKSMMLRVRMYCKNDTVVRLSVSYFDKQMGKGKEVSSDDVHEWRPREYPIRPNTYLAALKKEVCGGSKAASG
;
A
#
# COMPACT_ATOMS: atom_id res chain seq x y z
N MET A 1 19.82 36.97 -63.26
CA MET A 1 19.43 35.63 -62.73
C MET A 1 19.94 35.47 -61.29
N ARG A 2 19.13 35.70 -60.35
CA ARG A 2 19.46 35.53 -58.89
C ARG A 2 18.79 34.25 -58.35
N SER A 3 19.63 33.27 -58.11
CA SER A 3 19.22 32.04 -57.43
C SER A 3 19.10 32.32 -55.93
N ARG A 4 17.90 32.19 -55.40
CA ARG A 4 17.61 32.28 -53.95
C ARG A 4 17.57 30.85 -53.39
N HIS A 5 18.62 30.48 -52.69
CA HIS A 5 18.65 29.24 -51.90
C HIS A 5 17.83 29.46 -50.62
N PHE A 6 16.66 28.82 -50.53
CA PHE A 6 15.91 28.70 -49.31
C PHE A 6 16.47 27.50 -48.52
N SER A 7 17.23 27.81 -47.47
CA SER A 7 17.63 26.81 -46.47
C SER A 7 16.45 26.53 -45.57
N VAL A 8 15.84 25.34 -45.73
CA VAL A 8 14.83 24.81 -44.83
C VAL A 8 15.58 24.17 -43.64
N VAL A 9 15.58 24.89 -42.51
CA VAL A 9 16.05 24.35 -41.25
C VAL A 9 14.91 23.50 -40.66
N ALA A 10 15.04 22.19 -40.78
CA ALA A 10 14.14 21.25 -40.14
C ALA A 10 14.46 21.18 -38.64
N PHE A 11 13.59 21.77 -37.83
CA PHE A 11 13.58 21.60 -36.39
C PHE A 11 13.00 20.20 -36.08
N VAL A 12 13.88 19.25 -35.77
CA VAL A 12 13.49 17.98 -35.21
C VAL A 12 13.22 18.19 -33.73
N LEU A 13 11.92 18.36 -33.37
CA LEU A 13 11.45 18.26 -31.99
C LEU A 13 11.47 16.79 -31.60
N THR A 14 12.53 16.36 -30.94
CA THR A 14 12.57 15.09 -30.22
C THR A 14 11.72 15.21 -28.97
N SER A 15 10.47 14.77 -29.05
CA SER A 15 9.58 14.60 -27.89
C SER A 15 10.12 13.45 -27.02
N LEU A 16 10.81 13.78 -25.95
CA LEU A 16 11.11 12.85 -24.86
C LEU A 16 9.79 12.53 -24.17
N LEU A 17 9.14 11.44 -24.60
CA LEU A 17 8.11 10.81 -23.78
C LEU A 17 8.81 10.23 -22.55
N ALA A 18 8.79 10.99 -21.46
CA ALA A 18 9.11 10.49 -20.15
C ALA A 18 8.03 9.45 -19.80
N TRP A 19 8.35 8.17 -19.91
CA TRP A 19 7.54 7.12 -19.37
C TRP A 19 7.57 7.25 -17.85
N ALA A 20 6.56 7.91 -17.30
CA ALA A 20 6.30 7.86 -15.86
C ALA A 20 5.97 6.42 -15.52
N ALA A 21 6.93 5.65 -14.98
CA ALA A 21 6.65 4.37 -14.40
C ALA A 21 5.62 4.58 -13.27
N PRO A 22 4.54 3.77 -13.19
CA PRO A 22 3.61 3.87 -12.08
C PRO A 22 4.39 3.68 -10.80
N ALA A 23 4.19 4.58 -9.82
CA ALA A 23 4.78 4.45 -8.50
C ALA A 23 4.24 3.14 -7.88
N SER A 24 5.03 2.07 -7.91
CA SER A 24 4.70 0.83 -7.22
C SER A 24 5.02 1.00 -5.74
N ALA A 25 4.12 0.56 -4.84
CA ALA A 25 4.39 0.49 -3.42
C ALA A 25 5.63 -0.36 -3.16
N GLU A 26 6.52 0.12 -2.30
CA GLU A 26 7.69 -0.64 -1.88
C GLU A 26 7.34 -1.46 -0.63
N TRP A 27 7.05 -2.73 -0.84
CA TRP A 27 6.62 -3.65 0.19
C TRP A 27 7.81 -4.19 0.99
N SER A 28 7.82 -3.92 2.29
CA SER A 28 8.77 -4.48 3.26
C SER A 28 8.12 -5.62 4.03
N GLU A 29 8.78 -6.78 4.10
CA GLU A 29 8.26 -7.94 4.82
C GLU A 29 8.19 -7.67 6.33
N LEU A 30 7.05 -7.97 6.94
CA LEU A 30 6.83 -7.90 8.39
C LEU A 30 7.06 -9.26 9.05
N VAL A 31 6.27 -10.24 8.66
CA VAL A 31 6.21 -11.56 9.30
C VAL A 31 5.52 -12.57 8.39
N LYS A 32 5.80 -13.85 8.61
CA LYS A 32 5.07 -14.98 8.05
C LYS A 32 4.25 -15.64 9.14
N GLU A 33 2.98 -15.83 8.90
CA GLU A 33 2.03 -16.53 9.78
C GLU A 33 1.16 -17.45 8.93
N ASP A 34 1.02 -18.71 9.31
CA ASP A 34 0.10 -19.67 8.68
C ASP A 34 0.15 -19.71 7.15
N GLU A 35 1.28 -19.85 6.54
CA GLU A 35 1.51 -19.80 5.09
C GLU A 35 1.36 -18.40 4.44
N ALA A 36 0.71 -17.44 5.09
CA ALA A 36 0.62 -16.07 4.59
C ALA A 36 1.89 -15.27 4.91
N THR A 37 2.30 -14.41 4.01
CA THR A 37 3.36 -13.44 4.25
C THR A 37 2.77 -12.04 4.31
N TYR A 38 3.10 -11.30 5.35
CA TYR A 38 2.62 -9.94 5.58
C TYR A 38 3.72 -8.94 5.29
N TYR A 39 3.35 -7.88 4.58
CA TYR A 39 4.22 -6.77 4.20
C TYR A 39 3.57 -5.45 4.59
N PHE A 40 4.36 -4.41 4.68
CA PHE A 40 3.85 -3.04 4.80
C PHE A 40 4.58 -2.09 3.85
N ASP A 41 3.94 -1.00 3.49
CA ASP A 41 4.55 0.05 2.71
C ASP A 41 5.20 1.06 3.65
N LYS A 42 6.51 0.96 3.79
CA LYS A 42 7.31 1.80 4.69
C LYS A 42 7.25 3.28 4.31
N GLU A 43 7.23 3.58 3.03
CA GLU A 43 7.22 4.95 2.51
C GLU A 43 5.83 5.61 2.63
N ALA A 44 4.77 4.82 2.71
CA ALA A 44 3.40 5.30 2.81
C ALA A 44 2.87 5.41 4.26
N VAL A 45 3.71 5.18 5.26
CA VAL A 45 3.34 5.39 6.67
C VAL A 45 3.15 6.88 6.91
N MET A 46 1.95 7.27 7.36
CA MET A 46 1.61 8.67 7.56
C MET A 46 1.20 8.94 9.01
N PRO A 47 1.96 9.76 9.75
CA PRO A 47 1.57 10.19 11.09
C PRO A 47 0.40 11.18 11.00
N VAL A 48 -0.65 10.95 11.80
CA VAL A 48 -1.81 11.83 11.93
C VAL A 48 -2.16 11.94 13.41
N HIS A 49 -1.81 13.06 14.03
CA HIS A 49 -1.95 13.26 15.48
C HIS A 49 -1.31 12.14 16.31
N VAL A 50 -2.11 11.45 17.11
CA VAL A 50 -1.67 10.34 17.99
C VAL A 50 -1.68 8.97 17.29
N SER A 51 -1.97 8.94 15.99
CA SER A 51 -2.12 7.72 15.22
C SER A 51 -1.18 7.66 14.02
N ARG A 52 -1.12 6.49 13.40
CA ARG A 52 -0.39 6.24 12.15
C ARG A 52 -1.31 5.55 11.16
N PHE A 53 -1.39 6.08 9.94
CA PHE A 53 -1.96 5.33 8.81
C PHE A 53 -0.89 4.45 8.19
N ALA A 54 -1.25 3.23 7.86
CA ALA A 54 -0.37 2.30 7.17
C ALA A 54 -1.14 1.41 6.20
N TRP A 55 -0.44 0.92 5.18
CA TRP A 55 -0.92 -0.10 4.27
C TRP A 55 -0.23 -1.43 4.59
N VAL A 56 -1.02 -2.48 4.70
CA VAL A 56 -0.56 -3.86 4.87
C VAL A 56 -0.97 -4.68 3.66
N LEU A 57 -0.04 -5.45 3.15
CA LEU A 57 -0.28 -6.45 2.11
C LEU A 57 -0.19 -7.83 2.73
N THR A 58 -1.22 -8.63 2.55
CA THR A 58 -1.20 -10.06 2.85
C THR A 58 -1.05 -10.83 1.55
N ASP A 59 -0.02 -11.65 1.45
CA ASP A 59 0.28 -12.46 0.28
C ASP A 59 0.10 -13.94 0.60
N LEU A 60 -0.67 -14.65 -0.25
CA LEU A 60 -1.05 -16.03 -0.07
C LEU A 60 -0.41 -16.92 -1.12
N PRO A 61 0.14 -18.09 -0.75
CA PRO A 61 0.68 -19.05 -1.71
C PRO A 61 -0.42 -19.72 -2.54
N LYS A 62 -1.62 -19.83 -1.97
CA LYS A 62 -2.80 -20.44 -2.59
C LYS A 62 -3.98 -19.49 -2.53
N ALA A 63 -4.86 -19.57 -3.53
CA ALA A 63 -6.07 -18.77 -3.54
C ALA A 63 -7.00 -19.12 -2.37
N GLU A 64 -7.57 -18.09 -1.77
CA GLU A 64 -8.65 -18.17 -0.78
C GLU A 64 -9.91 -17.49 -1.30
N LYS A 65 -11.00 -17.61 -0.57
CA LYS A 65 -12.28 -16.97 -0.91
C LYS A 65 -12.48 -15.68 -0.12
N THR A 66 -12.91 -14.63 -0.81
CA THR A 66 -13.41 -13.42 -0.16
C THR A 66 -14.72 -13.72 0.57
N PRO A 67 -15.21 -12.82 1.46
CA PRO A 67 -16.53 -12.97 2.09
C PRO A 67 -17.68 -13.11 1.08
N THR A 68 -17.53 -12.57 -0.13
CA THR A 68 -18.53 -12.64 -1.21
C THR A 68 -18.27 -13.77 -2.22
N GLY A 69 -17.26 -14.61 -1.98
CA GLY A 69 -17.02 -15.86 -2.70
C GLY A 69 -16.06 -15.81 -3.87
N GLU A 70 -15.41 -14.68 -4.14
CA GLU A 70 -14.40 -14.55 -5.19
C GLU A 70 -13.06 -15.14 -4.73
N ASN A 71 -12.31 -15.73 -5.67
CA ASN A 71 -10.95 -16.19 -5.38
C ASN A 71 -9.97 -15.01 -5.36
N TYR A 72 -9.10 -14.97 -4.35
CA TYR A 72 -8.01 -13.99 -4.27
C TYR A 72 -6.71 -14.64 -3.80
N LYS A 73 -5.57 -14.02 -4.12
CA LYS A 73 -4.24 -14.44 -3.70
C LYS A 73 -3.47 -13.39 -2.91
N SER A 74 -3.95 -12.17 -2.89
CA SER A 74 -3.42 -11.12 -2.05
C SER A 74 -4.49 -10.12 -1.63
N MET A 75 -4.24 -9.44 -0.53
CA MET A 75 -5.17 -8.49 0.06
C MET A 75 -4.40 -7.27 0.55
N MET A 76 -4.86 -6.09 0.24
CA MET A 76 -4.36 -4.84 0.80
C MET A 76 -5.34 -4.32 1.85
N LEU A 77 -4.81 -4.02 3.02
CA LEU A 77 -5.55 -3.49 4.15
C LEU A 77 -4.99 -2.12 4.53
N ARG A 78 -5.83 -1.10 4.56
CA ARG A 78 -5.48 0.19 5.14
C ARG A 78 -5.92 0.24 6.60
N VAL A 79 -5.01 0.62 7.48
CA VAL A 79 -5.26 0.68 8.91
C VAL A 79 -4.89 2.05 9.49
N ARG A 80 -5.58 2.41 10.55
CA ARG A 80 -5.19 3.50 11.45
C ARG A 80 -4.81 2.89 12.80
N MET A 81 -3.57 3.07 13.19
CA MET A 81 -3.01 2.48 14.39
C MET A 81 -2.82 3.54 15.47
N TYR A 82 -3.30 3.27 16.67
CA TYR A 82 -3.13 4.11 17.84
C TYR A 82 -2.01 3.56 18.70
N CYS A 83 -0.86 4.24 18.64
CA CYS A 83 0.38 3.75 19.28
C CYS A 83 0.30 3.68 20.80
N LYS A 84 -0.43 4.60 21.44
CA LYS A 84 -0.57 4.63 22.90
C LYS A 84 -1.60 3.65 23.45
N ASN A 85 -2.63 3.36 22.69
CA ASN A 85 -3.79 2.59 23.15
C ASN A 85 -3.71 1.10 22.80
N ASP A 86 -2.70 0.68 22.07
CA ASP A 86 -2.60 -0.69 21.53
C ASP A 86 -3.84 -1.13 20.75
N THR A 87 -4.41 -0.21 19.97
CA THR A 87 -5.60 -0.45 19.16
C THR A 87 -5.39 -0.09 17.70
N VAL A 88 -6.19 -0.70 16.85
CA VAL A 88 -6.18 -0.48 15.40
C VAL A 88 -7.60 -0.37 14.86
N VAL A 89 -7.79 0.50 13.88
CA VAL A 89 -9.01 0.61 13.10
C VAL A 89 -8.70 0.16 11.67
N ARG A 90 -9.53 -0.71 11.13
CA ARG A 90 -9.50 -1.09 9.72
C ARG A 90 -10.30 -0.08 8.91
N LEU A 91 -9.71 0.47 7.87
CA LEU A 91 -10.33 1.52 7.06
C LEU A 91 -10.85 1.00 5.73
N SER A 92 -10.05 0.23 5.02
CA SER A 92 -10.43 -0.36 3.74
C SER A 92 -9.68 -1.65 3.50
N VAL A 93 -10.28 -2.52 2.71
CA VAL A 93 -9.67 -3.76 2.24
C VAL A 93 -9.93 -3.93 0.75
N SER A 94 -8.91 -4.33 0.01
CA SER A 94 -9.00 -4.68 -1.41
C SER A 94 -8.39 -6.06 -1.64
N TYR A 95 -9.07 -6.89 -2.41
CA TYR A 95 -8.66 -8.26 -2.72
C TYR A 95 -8.25 -8.38 -4.18
N PHE A 96 -7.14 -9.05 -4.43
CA PHE A 96 -6.55 -9.20 -5.77
C PHE A 96 -6.41 -10.67 -6.15
N ASP A 97 -6.63 -10.97 -7.43
CA ASP A 97 -6.58 -12.36 -7.94
C ASP A 97 -5.16 -12.91 -8.11
N LYS A 98 -4.14 -12.05 -8.02
CA LYS A 98 -2.72 -12.43 -8.07
C LYS A 98 -1.99 -12.06 -6.79
N GLN A 99 -0.81 -12.63 -6.60
CA GLN A 99 0.07 -12.32 -5.48
C GLN A 99 0.59 -10.88 -5.53
N MET A 100 1.02 -10.37 -4.38
CA MET A 100 1.66 -9.06 -4.22
C MET A 100 0.80 -7.87 -4.64
N GLY A 101 -0.52 -7.96 -4.50
CA GLY A 101 -1.45 -6.89 -4.87
C GLY A 101 -1.55 -6.64 -6.37
N LYS A 102 -1.16 -7.62 -7.17
CA LYS A 102 -1.18 -7.55 -8.63
C LYS A 102 -2.44 -8.19 -9.20
N GLY A 103 -2.62 -7.99 -10.49
CA GLY A 103 -3.77 -8.51 -11.21
C GLY A 103 -5.02 -7.65 -11.03
N LYS A 104 -6.18 -8.29 -11.08
CA LYS A 104 -7.47 -7.63 -10.98
C LYS A 104 -7.91 -7.53 -9.53
N GLU A 105 -8.41 -6.37 -9.11
CA GLU A 105 -9.17 -6.24 -7.88
C GLU A 105 -10.52 -6.95 -8.05
N VAL A 106 -10.75 -7.99 -7.26
CA VAL A 106 -11.95 -8.83 -7.35
C VAL A 106 -13.04 -8.43 -6.37
N SER A 107 -12.65 -7.78 -5.29
CA SER A 107 -13.56 -7.26 -4.29
C SER A 107 -12.88 -6.17 -3.48
N SER A 108 -13.67 -5.23 -2.96
CA SER A 108 -13.21 -4.22 -2.01
C SER A 108 -14.31 -3.89 -1.02
N ASP A 109 -13.92 -3.45 0.16
CA ASP A 109 -14.82 -2.99 1.20
C ASP A 109 -14.19 -1.80 1.94
N ASP A 110 -14.95 -0.73 2.07
CA ASP A 110 -14.58 0.45 2.85
C ASP A 110 -15.40 0.47 4.14
N VAL A 111 -14.72 0.54 5.26
CA VAL A 111 -15.40 0.68 6.55
C VAL A 111 -15.94 2.11 6.66
N HIS A 112 -17.24 2.25 6.84
CA HIS A 112 -17.88 3.56 7.00
C HIS A 112 -17.28 4.33 8.17
N GLU A 113 -16.76 5.53 7.89
CA GLU A 113 -15.98 6.36 8.81
C GLU A 113 -16.70 6.78 10.09
N TRP A 114 -18.03 6.74 10.11
CA TRP A 114 -18.81 7.24 11.26
C TRP A 114 -19.04 6.20 12.38
N ARG A 115 -18.59 4.94 12.19
CA ARG A 115 -18.49 3.94 13.27
C ARG A 115 -17.26 3.07 13.12
N PRO A 116 -16.06 3.66 13.17
CA PRO A 116 -14.85 2.88 13.15
C PRO A 116 -14.81 2.02 14.41
N ARG A 117 -14.68 0.71 14.22
CA ARG A 117 -14.49 -0.20 15.34
C ARG A 117 -13.00 -0.32 15.63
N GLU A 118 -12.61 0.01 16.85
CA GLU A 118 -11.27 -0.25 17.35
C GLU A 118 -11.13 -1.71 17.78
N TYR A 119 -10.05 -2.35 17.35
CA TYR A 119 -9.68 -3.70 17.75
C TYR A 119 -8.39 -3.65 18.56
N PRO A 120 -8.28 -4.45 19.64
CA PRO A 120 -7.02 -4.56 20.36
C PRO A 120 -5.97 -5.24 19.49
N ILE A 121 -4.73 -4.74 19.56
CA ILE A 121 -3.57 -5.37 18.92
C ILE A 121 -3.07 -6.49 19.84
N ARG A 122 -3.25 -7.74 19.40
CA ARG A 122 -2.81 -8.91 20.17
C ARG A 122 -1.32 -9.16 19.96
N PRO A 123 -0.57 -9.59 21.01
CA PRO A 123 0.82 -9.99 20.88
C PRO A 123 0.99 -11.12 19.84
N ASN A 124 2.17 -11.20 19.24
CA ASN A 124 2.54 -12.23 18.26
C ASN A 124 1.64 -12.29 17.01
N THR A 125 1.11 -11.16 16.59
CA THR A 125 0.35 -11.02 15.35
C THR A 125 1.07 -10.08 14.37
N TYR A 126 0.67 -10.12 13.09
CA TYR A 126 1.20 -9.17 12.10
C TYR A 126 0.91 -7.71 12.46
N LEU A 127 -0.20 -7.42 13.15
CA LEU A 127 -0.51 -6.07 13.63
C LEU A 127 0.44 -5.63 14.75
N ALA A 128 0.87 -6.54 15.62
CA ALA A 128 1.90 -6.25 16.63
C ALA A 128 3.25 -5.98 15.97
N ALA A 129 3.61 -6.74 14.95
CA ALA A 129 4.81 -6.50 14.14
C ALA A 129 4.74 -5.14 13.42
N LEU A 130 3.61 -4.80 12.81
CA LEU A 130 3.37 -3.51 12.18
C LEU A 130 3.51 -2.37 13.18
N LYS A 131 2.88 -2.48 14.35
CA LYS A 131 2.99 -1.48 15.41
C LYS A 131 4.43 -1.18 15.78
N LYS A 132 5.24 -2.22 15.93
CA LYS A 132 6.66 -2.08 16.25
C LYS A 132 7.40 -1.26 15.19
N GLU A 133 7.08 -1.46 13.91
CA GLU A 133 7.69 -0.73 12.80
C GLU A 133 7.19 0.73 12.72
N VAL A 134 5.89 0.96 12.79
CA VAL A 134 5.31 2.28 12.55
C VAL A 134 5.29 3.17 13.79
N CYS A 135 5.25 2.60 14.99
CA CYS A 135 5.25 3.33 16.26
C CYS A 135 6.63 3.43 16.89
N GLY A 136 7.50 2.43 16.71
CA GLY A 136 8.86 2.40 17.25
C GLY A 136 9.82 3.36 16.57
N GLY A 137 9.59 3.71 15.31
CA GLY A 137 10.39 4.65 14.52
C GLY A 137 10.21 6.13 14.89
N SER A 138 9.31 6.45 15.83
CA SER A 138 8.97 7.83 16.20
C SER A 138 10.01 8.54 17.07
N LYS A 139 11.13 7.92 17.40
CA LYS A 139 12.26 8.59 18.05
C LYS A 139 12.92 9.68 17.18
N ALA A 140 12.67 9.68 15.89
CA ALA A 140 13.23 10.67 14.98
C ALA A 140 12.34 11.92 14.79
N ALA A 141 11.12 11.93 15.32
CA ALA A 141 10.16 13.03 15.14
C ALA A 141 10.00 13.93 16.38
N SER A 142 10.74 13.67 17.45
CA SER A 142 10.82 14.52 18.65
C SER A 142 12.19 15.19 18.74
N GLY A 143 12.47 15.98 17.74
CA GLY A 143 13.57 16.92 17.73
C GLY A 143 13.05 18.31 17.55
#